data_8c2567804eb51067a2f968fafbd77631
#
_entry.id   8c2567804eb51067a2f968fafbd77631
#
_cell.length_a   1.000
_cell.length_b   1.000
_cell.length_c   1.000
_cell.angle_alpha   90.00
_cell.angle_beta   90.00
_cell.angle_gamma   90.00
#
_symmetry.space_group_name_H-M   'P 1'
#
loop_
_entity.id
_entity.type
_entity.pdbx_description
1 polymer ?
#
loop_
_entity_poly.entity_id
_entity_poly.type
_entity_poly.pdbx_seq_one_letter_code
_entity_poly.pdbx_strand_id
1 'polypeptide(L)'
;RRQRQMCIRDRGLSLQGDVETTFCMPKPTGEEEDFLKIVGMNQVPIVWRDVDYNYLKSRLTRNMTPEDYYSFRDHIYSDFSYMHVNDIGCMDFAGGYPGNLHEEINNFSVIAGVVARQQEFDIIHAHDWLTYPAGVHAKMVSGKPLCIHVHATDFDRSRGKVNPTVYSMEKNGMDYADCIMCVSELTRRTVIEQYHQNPKKVFAMHNAVYPLSQEYQDIPRPDHSKEKIVTFLG
;
A
#
# COMPACT_ATOMS: atom_id res chain seq x y z
N ARG A 1 -1.56 6.49 -13.65
CA ARG A 1 -2.36 7.60 -13.09
C ARG A 1 -2.31 7.66 -11.56
N ARG A 2 -2.39 6.52 -10.83
CA ARG A 2 -2.24 6.50 -9.34
C ARG A 2 -0.85 6.94 -8.90
N GLN A 3 0.19 6.49 -9.59
CA GLN A 3 1.57 6.91 -9.36
C GLN A 3 1.74 8.43 -9.46
N ARG A 4 1.08 9.11 -10.42
CA ARG A 4 1.11 10.58 -10.54
C ARG A 4 0.54 11.31 -9.32
N GLN A 5 -0.52 10.80 -8.71
CA GLN A 5 -1.11 11.46 -7.52
C GLN A 5 -0.23 11.31 -6.28
N MET A 6 0.41 10.16 -6.12
CA MET A 6 1.41 9.96 -5.06
C MET A 6 2.59 10.90 -5.26
N CYS A 7 3.13 11.00 -6.48
CA CYS A 7 4.21 11.93 -6.82
C CYS A 7 3.88 13.40 -6.50
N ILE A 8 2.64 13.86 -6.72
CA ILE A 8 2.24 15.24 -6.40
C ILE A 8 2.34 15.50 -4.90
N ARG A 9 1.83 14.60 -4.07
CA ARG A 9 1.89 14.74 -2.61
C ARG A 9 3.32 14.64 -2.11
N ASP A 10 4.07 13.65 -2.56
CA ASP A 10 5.43 13.39 -2.10
C ASP A 10 6.36 14.55 -2.51
N ARG A 11 6.16 15.12 -3.70
CA ARG A 11 6.82 16.37 -4.10
C ARG A 11 6.42 17.53 -3.21
N GLY A 12 5.14 17.64 -2.83
CA GLY A 12 4.67 18.68 -1.90
C GLY A 12 5.35 18.57 -0.55
N LEU A 13 5.49 17.36 0.01
CA LEU A 13 6.20 17.09 1.26
C LEU A 13 7.70 17.39 1.14
N SER A 14 8.33 16.97 0.05
CA SER A 14 9.74 17.26 -0.21
C SER A 14 10.03 18.78 -0.31
N LEU A 15 9.11 19.56 -0.89
CA LEU A 15 9.24 21.01 -1.00
C LEU A 15 9.09 21.72 0.35
N GLN A 16 8.41 21.14 1.33
CA GLN A 16 8.31 21.69 2.68
C GLN A 16 9.64 21.59 3.43
N GLY A 17 10.47 20.59 3.09
CA GLY A 17 11.83 20.46 3.60
C GLY A 17 11.96 19.89 5.02
N ASP A 18 10.85 19.54 5.68
CA ASP A 18 10.78 18.97 7.03
C ASP A 18 10.44 17.47 7.04
N VAL A 19 10.19 16.87 5.87
CA VAL A 19 9.85 15.47 5.69
C VAL A 19 10.75 14.81 4.66
N GLU A 20 11.47 13.77 5.07
CA GLU A 20 12.19 12.86 4.16
C GLU A 20 11.30 11.66 3.84
N THR A 21 11.07 11.40 2.55
CA THR A 21 10.23 10.29 2.09
C THR A 21 11.08 9.19 1.47
N THR A 22 11.01 7.99 2.05
CA THR A 22 11.54 6.77 1.42
C THR A 22 10.38 6.01 0.78
N PHE A 23 10.43 5.85 -0.54
CA PHE A 23 9.38 5.19 -1.30
C PHE A 23 9.77 3.76 -1.65
N CYS A 24 9.00 2.80 -1.12
CA CYS A 24 9.18 1.38 -1.38
C CYS A 24 8.29 0.93 -2.54
N MET A 25 8.87 0.34 -3.58
CA MET A 25 8.13 -0.16 -4.73
C MET A 25 8.64 -1.53 -5.18
N PRO A 26 7.78 -2.37 -5.80
CA PRO A 26 8.17 -3.73 -6.17
C PRO A 26 9.42 -3.75 -7.06
N LYS A 27 9.41 -2.96 -8.13
CA LYS A 27 10.51 -2.88 -9.10
C LYS A 27 10.61 -1.45 -9.64
N PRO A 28 11.72 -0.72 -9.41
CA PRO A 28 11.98 0.58 -10.02
C PRO A 28 12.10 0.46 -11.54
N THR A 29 11.62 1.48 -12.24
CA THR A 29 11.71 1.60 -13.71
C THR A 29 12.93 2.37 -14.17
N GLY A 30 13.54 3.16 -13.26
CA GLY A 30 14.61 4.09 -13.55
C GLY A 30 14.16 5.45 -14.11
N GLU A 31 12.83 5.68 -14.14
CA GLU A 31 12.21 6.93 -14.58
C GLU A 31 11.57 7.69 -13.40
N GLU A 32 11.89 7.28 -12.16
CA GLU A 32 11.38 7.91 -10.97
C GLU A 32 12.01 9.30 -10.77
N GLU A 33 11.27 10.18 -10.09
CA GLU A 33 11.69 11.55 -9.82
C GLU A 33 12.88 11.61 -8.85
N ASP A 34 13.87 12.44 -9.13
CA ASP A 34 15.15 12.55 -8.40
C ASP A 34 14.98 12.97 -6.92
N PHE A 35 13.86 13.56 -6.56
CA PHE A 35 13.58 13.99 -5.17
C PHE A 35 13.11 12.84 -4.27
N LEU A 36 12.86 11.65 -4.82
CA LEU A 36 12.41 10.48 -4.06
C LEU A 36 13.58 9.56 -3.73
N LYS A 37 13.70 9.22 -2.47
CA LYS A 37 14.58 8.10 -2.06
C LYS A 37 13.83 6.79 -2.33
N ILE A 38 14.23 6.08 -3.37
CA ILE A 38 13.57 4.85 -3.81
C ILE A 38 14.25 3.62 -3.21
N VAL A 39 13.43 2.70 -2.69
CA VAL A 39 13.84 1.33 -2.33
C VAL A 39 13.12 0.37 -3.26
N GLY A 40 13.85 -0.23 -4.19
CA GLY A 40 13.36 -1.32 -5.02
C GLY A 40 13.33 -2.62 -4.23
N MET A 41 12.14 -3.16 -3.96
CA MET A 41 12.00 -4.38 -3.16
C MET A 41 12.66 -5.59 -3.83
N ASN A 42 12.73 -5.61 -5.15
CA ASN A 42 13.47 -6.61 -5.92
C ASN A 42 15.00 -6.51 -5.79
N GLN A 43 15.51 -5.50 -5.11
CA GLN A 43 16.95 -5.26 -4.89
C GLN A 43 17.34 -5.46 -3.41
N VAL A 44 16.40 -5.75 -2.54
CA VAL A 44 16.64 -5.97 -1.11
C VAL A 44 17.00 -7.44 -0.88
N PRO A 45 18.24 -7.75 -0.46
CA PRO A 45 18.64 -9.11 -0.15
C PRO A 45 17.91 -9.62 1.09
N ILE A 46 17.37 -10.82 1.00
CA ILE A 46 16.70 -11.47 2.13
C ILE A 46 17.73 -12.29 2.89
N VAL A 47 17.99 -11.88 4.11
CA VAL A 47 18.72 -12.71 5.07
C VAL A 47 17.68 -13.41 5.92
N TRP A 48 17.59 -14.72 5.85
CA TRP A 48 16.53 -15.52 6.50
C TRP A 48 16.36 -15.26 8.00
N ARG A 49 17.42 -14.88 8.71
CA ARG A 49 17.38 -14.46 10.13
C ARG A 49 16.55 -13.19 10.36
N ASP A 50 16.30 -12.39 9.29
CA ASP A 50 15.61 -11.10 9.37
C ASP A 50 14.11 -11.27 9.05
N VAL A 51 13.67 -12.47 8.67
CA VAL A 51 12.26 -12.78 8.45
C VAL A 51 11.58 -13.02 9.80
N ASP A 52 10.52 -12.27 10.09
CA ASP A 52 9.76 -12.46 11.33
C ASP A 52 8.83 -13.66 11.22
N TYR A 53 9.29 -14.78 11.77
CA TYR A 53 8.54 -16.01 11.84
C TYR A 53 7.18 -15.86 12.56
N ASN A 54 7.14 -15.05 13.62
CA ASN A 54 5.90 -14.85 14.38
C ASN A 54 4.84 -14.10 13.57
N TYR A 55 5.25 -13.17 12.71
CA TYR A 55 4.35 -12.47 11.81
C TYR A 55 3.74 -13.44 10.79
N LEU A 56 4.55 -14.25 10.12
CA LEU A 56 4.07 -15.26 9.19
C LEU A 56 3.13 -16.24 9.89
N LYS A 57 3.51 -16.70 11.07
CA LYS A 57 2.68 -17.56 11.92
C LYS A 57 1.31 -16.96 12.22
N SER A 58 1.25 -15.69 12.65
CA SER A 58 -0.01 -15.03 13.01
C SER A 58 -0.99 -14.88 11.85
N ARG A 59 -0.51 -14.75 10.62
CA ARG A 59 -1.37 -14.66 9.42
C ARG A 59 -1.92 -16.03 9.00
N LEU A 60 -1.13 -17.06 9.17
CA LEU A 60 -1.42 -18.39 8.64
C LEU A 60 -2.23 -19.25 9.63
N THR A 61 -2.12 -18.98 10.94
CA THR A 61 -2.69 -19.84 11.98
C THR A 61 -4.00 -19.36 12.58
N ARG A 62 -4.60 -18.28 12.07
CA ARG A 62 -5.80 -17.66 12.67
C ARG A 62 -6.99 -18.61 12.86
N ASN A 63 -7.01 -19.76 12.16
CA ASN A 63 -8.06 -20.79 12.24
C ASN A 63 -7.50 -22.22 12.25
N MET A 64 -6.24 -22.43 12.63
CA MET A 64 -5.61 -23.74 12.62
C MET A 64 -5.66 -24.40 13.99
N THR A 65 -5.88 -25.72 14.01
CA THR A 65 -5.69 -26.54 15.20
C THR A 65 -4.19 -26.67 15.53
N PRO A 66 -3.80 -27.06 16.75
CA PRO A 66 -2.40 -27.32 17.08
C PRO A 66 -1.74 -28.37 16.16
N GLU A 67 -2.49 -29.40 15.74
CA GLU A 67 -2.01 -30.42 14.81
C GLU A 67 -1.77 -29.89 13.40
N ASP A 68 -2.71 -29.06 12.88
CA ASP A 68 -2.53 -28.36 11.61
C ASP A 68 -1.32 -27.42 11.67
N TYR A 69 -1.08 -26.79 12.83
CA TYR A 69 0.07 -25.94 13.03
C TYR A 69 1.40 -26.68 12.91
N TYR A 70 1.55 -27.85 13.49
CA TYR A 70 2.80 -28.65 13.42
C TYR A 70 3.05 -29.17 12.00
N SER A 71 2.01 -29.67 11.35
CA SER A 71 2.07 -30.09 9.94
C SER A 71 2.44 -28.93 9.04
N PHE A 72 1.87 -27.77 9.31
CA PHE A 72 2.10 -26.54 8.53
C PHE A 72 3.49 -25.94 8.78
N ARG A 73 4.00 -25.97 10.01
CA ARG A 73 5.37 -25.57 10.33
C ARG A 73 6.40 -26.30 9.48
N ASP A 74 6.23 -27.60 9.32
CA ASP A 74 7.15 -28.43 8.54
C ASP A 74 6.99 -28.15 7.03
N HIS A 75 5.79 -27.77 6.58
CA HIS A 75 5.54 -27.28 5.21
C HIS A 75 6.06 -25.86 4.97
N ILE A 76 5.97 -24.95 5.94
CA ILE A 76 6.56 -23.60 5.79
C ILE A 76 8.06 -23.67 5.54
N TYR A 77 8.79 -24.54 6.25
CA TYR A 77 10.22 -24.70 5.97
C TYR A 77 10.47 -25.25 4.56
N SER A 78 9.54 -26.02 3.99
CA SER A 78 9.59 -26.45 2.60
C SER A 78 9.09 -25.34 1.65
N ASP A 79 8.06 -24.57 2.04
CA ASP A 79 7.46 -23.52 1.22
C ASP A 79 8.34 -22.26 1.11
N PHE A 80 9.18 -21.97 2.10
CA PHE A 80 10.24 -20.97 1.94
C PHE A 80 11.25 -21.36 0.84
N SER A 81 11.38 -22.63 0.49
CA SER A 81 12.15 -23.07 -0.67
C SER A 81 11.49 -22.75 -2.01
N TYR A 82 10.18 -22.44 -2.03
CA TYR A 82 9.44 -21.99 -3.21
C TYR A 82 9.41 -20.45 -3.39
N MET A 83 9.85 -19.68 -2.41
CA MET A 83 10.12 -18.27 -2.64
C MET A 83 11.27 -18.20 -3.64
N HIS A 84 10.96 -17.88 -4.89
CA HIS A 84 11.94 -17.72 -5.95
C HIS A 84 12.87 -16.55 -5.62
N VAL A 85 13.90 -16.86 -4.88
CA VAL A 85 15.00 -15.94 -4.60
C VAL A 85 16.04 -16.15 -5.69
N ASN A 86 16.43 -15.09 -6.36
CA ASN A 86 17.47 -15.16 -7.39
C ASN A 86 18.86 -15.43 -6.78
N ASP A 87 19.89 -15.59 -7.62
CA ASP A 87 21.25 -15.95 -7.20
C ASP A 87 21.89 -14.96 -6.22
N ILE A 88 21.37 -13.72 -6.13
CA ILE A 88 21.84 -12.69 -5.19
C ILE A 88 20.97 -12.57 -3.92
N GLY A 89 20.02 -13.49 -3.73
CA GLY A 89 19.18 -13.51 -2.54
C GLY A 89 18.00 -12.55 -2.55
N CYS A 90 17.62 -12.01 -3.70
CA CYS A 90 16.50 -11.07 -3.86
C CYS A 90 15.28 -11.74 -4.48
N MET A 91 14.08 -11.26 -4.16
CA MET A 91 12.84 -11.70 -4.79
C MET A 91 12.59 -10.97 -6.10
N ASP A 92 12.09 -11.66 -7.11
CA ASP A 92 11.67 -11.04 -8.35
C ASP A 92 10.21 -10.58 -8.26
N PHE A 93 9.90 -9.46 -8.92
CA PHE A 93 8.56 -8.90 -9.05
C PHE A 93 8.24 -8.64 -10.52
N ALA A 94 7.01 -8.95 -10.93
CA ALA A 94 6.54 -8.68 -12.29
C ALA A 94 6.36 -7.18 -12.56
N GLY A 95 6.16 -6.37 -11.51
CA GLY A 95 6.00 -4.92 -11.62
C GLY A 95 4.65 -4.46 -12.18
N GLY A 96 3.63 -5.33 -12.19
CA GLY A 96 2.29 -5.05 -12.69
C GLY A 96 1.19 -5.75 -11.88
N TYR A 97 0.13 -6.20 -12.56
CA TYR A 97 -0.94 -7.04 -11.98
C TYR A 97 -0.84 -8.45 -12.55
N PRO A 98 0.09 -9.29 -12.08
CA PRO A 98 0.26 -10.65 -12.58
C PRO A 98 -0.86 -11.57 -12.08
N GLY A 99 -0.96 -12.74 -12.69
CA GLY A 99 -1.93 -13.77 -12.28
C GLY A 99 -1.72 -14.28 -10.84
N ASN A 100 -0.50 -14.13 -10.29
CA ASN A 100 -0.11 -14.48 -8.93
C ASN A 100 -0.06 -13.27 -7.96
N LEU A 101 -0.94 -12.29 -8.14
CA LEU A 101 -0.94 -11.03 -7.39
C LEU A 101 -0.87 -11.21 -5.86
N HIS A 102 -1.55 -12.21 -5.32
CA HIS A 102 -1.53 -12.48 -3.87
C HIS A 102 -0.14 -12.91 -3.37
N GLU A 103 0.58 -13.67 -4.17
CA GLU A 103 1.96 -14.06 -3.89
C GLU A 103 2.87 -12.84 -3.88
N GLU A 104 2.76 -11.97 -4.89
CA GLU A 104 3.54 -10.73 -4.92
C GLU A 104 3.25 -9.79 -3.74
N ILE A 105 1.98 -9.68 -3.31
CA ILE A 105 1.62 -8.93 -2.11
C ILE A 105 2.31 -9.53 -0.86
N ASN A 106 2.32 -10.85 -0.74
CA ASN A 106 3.00 -11.53 0.37
C ASN A 106 4.50 -11.31 0.34
N ASN A 107 5.13 -11.49 -0.82
CA ASN A 107 6.56 -11.25 -1.01
C ASN A 107 6.94 -9.81 -0.69
N PHE A 108 6.18 -8.85 -1.19
CA PHE A 108 6.34 -7.44 -0.87
C PHE A 108 6.23 -7.17 0.64
N SER A 109 5.28 -7.82 1.32
CA SER A 109 5.10 -7.71 2.76
C SER A 109 6.30 -8.25 3.55
N VAL A 110 6.88 -9.39 3.14
CA VAL A 110 8.07 -9.96 3.78
C VAL A 110 9.25 -9.00 3.67
N ILE A 111 9.52 -8.50 2.47
CA ILE A 111 10.63 -7.57 2.25
C ILE A 111 10.42 -6.24 2.98
N ALA A 112 9.18 -5.76 3.09
CA ALA A 112 8.86 -4.56 3.85
C ALA A 112 9.28 -4.70 5.33
N GLY A 113 9.13 -5.90 5.92
CA GLY A 113 9.62 -6.20 7.25
C GLY A 113 11.17 -6.16 7.34
N VAL A 114 11.87 -6.64 6.31
CA VAL A 114 13.35 -6.54 6.24
C VAL A 114 13.78 -5.08 6.16
N VAL A 115 13.18 -4.30 5.26
CA VAL A 115 13.46 -2.87 5.10
C VAL A 115 13.21 -2.11 6.40
N ALA A 116 12.08 -2.40 7.07
CA ALA A 116 11.71 -1.74 8.33
C ALA A 116 12.68 -2.02 9.49
N ARG A 117 13.47 -3.09 9.43
CA ARG A 117 14.56 -3.36 10.39
C ARG A 117 15.86 -2.67 10.05
N GLN A 118 16.08 -2.36 8.79
CA GLN A 118 17.35 -1.82 8.27
C GLN A 118 17.35 -0.30 8.12
N GLN A 119 16.16 0.33 8.09
CA GLN A 119 16.00 1.76 7.88
C GLN A 119 15.50 2.47 9.15
N GLU A 120 16.01 3.67 9.37
CA GLU A 120 15.47 4.59 10.37
C GLU A 120 14.33 5.41 9.74
N PHE A 121 13.18 5.45 10.41
CA PHE A 121 12.02 6.23 10.01
C PHE A 121 11.07 6.46 11.19
N ASP A 122 10.17 7.42 11.07
CA ASP A 122 9.23 7.79 12.14
C ASP A 122 7.83 7.25 11.92
N ILE A 123 7.39 7.11 10.68
CA ILE A 123 6.03 6.71 10.32
C ILE A 123 6.03 5.82 9.08
N ILE A 124 5.08 4.89 9.04
CA ILE A 124 4.79 4.05 7.89
C ILE A 124 3.54 4.57 7.21
N HIS A 125 3.58 4.76 5.89
CA HIS A 125 2.44 5.17 5.11
C HIS A 125 2.16 4.18 3.98
N ALA A 126 1.06 3.44 4.06
CA ALA A 126 0.67 2.42 3.09
C ALA A 126 -0.53 2.88 2.25
N HIS A 127 -0.46 2.66 0.94
CA HIS A 127 -1.44 3.12 -0.04
C HIS A 127 -2.22 1.98 -0.67
N ASP A 128 -3.52 1.96 -0.47
CA ASP A 128 -4.44 0.92 -0.95
C ASP A 128 -4.14 -0.50 -0.43
N TRP A 129 -5.09 -1.39 -0.58
CA TRP A 129 -5.10 -2.72 -0.02
C TRP A 129 -3.90 -3.60 -0.41
N LEU A 130 -3.30 -3.36 -1.58
CA LEU A 130 -2.11 -4.09 -2.04
C LEU A 130 -0.90 -3.89 -1.13
N THR A 131 -0.79 -2.73 -0.47
CA THR A 131 0.35 -2.39 0.38
C THR A 131 0.05 -2.50 1.88
N TYR A 132 -1.22 -2.70 2.27
CA TYR A 132 -1.57 -2.82 3.69
C TYR A 132 -0.86 -3.96 4.41
N PRO A 133 -0.73 -5.18 3.82
CA PRO A 133 0.04 -6.24 4.44
C PRO A 133 1.50 -5.86 4.72
N ALA A 134 2.13 -5.12 3.80
CA ALA A 134 3.48 -4.62 3.97
C ALA A 134 3.57 -3.59 5.11
N GLY A 135 2.63 -2.64 5.15
CA GLY A 135 2.54 -1.66 6.23
C GLY A 135 2.33 -2.29 7.60
N VAL A 136 1.45 -3.29 7.70
CA VAL A 136 1.21 -4.04 8.94
C VAL A 136 2.46 -4.78 9.39
N HIS A 137 3.16 -5.45 8.46
CA HIS A 137 4.40 -6.15 8.80
C HIS A 137 5.49 -5.18 9.25
N ALA A 138 5.69 -4.10 8.51
CA ALA A 138 6.66 -3.06 8.89
C ALA A 138 6.36 -2.49 10.30
N LYS A 139 5.08 -2.22 10.63
CA LYS A 139 4.66 -1.81 11.97
C LYS A 139 5.00 -2.86 13.03
N MET A 140 4.70 -4.12 12.76
CA MET A 140 4.93 -5.20 13.73
C MET A 140 6.41 -5.38 14.09
N VAL A 141 7.31 -5.21 13.12
CA VAL A 141 8.75 -5.40 13.35
C VAL A 141 9.46 -4.14 13.86
N SER A 142 8.96 -2.94 13.54
CA SER A 142 9.59 -1.68 13.94
C SER A 142 8.95 -1.01 15.15
N GLY A 143 7.69 -1.33 15.45
CA GLY A 143 6.89 -0.64 16.46
C GLY A 143 6.46 0.78 16.06
N LYS A 144 6.77 1.23 14.83
CA LYS A 144 6.44 2.58 14.36
C LYS A 144 4.96 2.69 13.96
N PRO A 145 4.35 3.88 14.08
CA PRO A 145 2.94 4.09 13.73
C PRO A 145 2.68 3.85 12.25
N LEU A 146 1.51 3.24 11.96
CA LEU A 146 1.04 2.97 10.61
C LEU A 146 -0.11 3.91 10.25
N CYS A 147 0.09 4.69 9.21
CA CYS A 147 -0.96 5.40 8.50
C CYS A 147 -1.31 4.66 7.21
N ILE A 148 -2.57 4.40 6.96
CA ILE A 148 -3.04 3.86 5.67
C ILE A 148 -3.82 4.92 4.91
N HIS A 149 -3.70 4.89 3.58
CA HIS A 149 -4.39 5.78 2.68
C HIS A 149 -5.34 5.00 1.79
N VAL A 150 -6.63 5.28 1.93
CA VAL A 150 -7.70 4.62 1.20
C VAL A 150 -8.07 5.47 0.00
N HIS A 151 -7.64 5.07 -1.20
CA HIS A 151 -8.01 5.74 -2.46
C HIS A 151 -9.35 5.24 -2.99
N ALA A 152 -9.67 3.98 -2.79
CA ALA A 152 -10.95 3.37 -3.05
C ALA A 152 -11.06 2.08 -2.24
N THR A 153 -12.26 1.70 -1.83
CA THR A 153 -12.53 0.41 -1.20
C THR A 153 -13.02 -0.60 -2.22
N ASP A 154 -13.08 -1.88 -1.84
CA ASP A 154 -13.69 -2.89 -2.71
C ASP A 154 -15.19 -2.67 -2.91
N PHE A 155 -15.89 -2.00 -1.97
CA PHE A 155 -17.26 -1.56 -2.16
C PHE A 155 -17.40 -0.61 -3.36
N ASP A 156 -16.45 0.31 -3.54
CA ASP A 156 -16.45 1.25 -4.67
C ASP A 156 -16.16 0.52 -5.98
N ARG A 157 -15.20 -0.40 -5.98
CA ARG A 157 -14.75 -1.14 -7.18
C ARG A 157 -15.77 -2.17 -7.65
N SER A 158 -16.45 -2.83 -6.72
CA SER A 158 -17.37 -3.95 -6.98
C SER A 158 -18.85 -3.53 -7.01
N ARG A 159 -19.14 -2.23 -6.84
CA ARG A 159 -20.53 -1.71 -6.68
C ARG A 159 -21.29 -2.45 -5.56
N GLY A 160 -20.62 -2.70 -4.45
CA GLY A 160 -21.18 -3.35 -3.27
C GLY A 160 -21.10 -4.89 -3.28
N LYS A 161 -20.63 -5.52 -4.36
CA LYS A 161 -20.39 -6.98 -4.43
C LYS A 161 -18.95 -7.31 -4.07
N VAL A 162 -18.59 -7.06 -2.82
CA VAL A 162 -17.19 -7.16 -2.37
C VAL A 162 -16.62 -8.56 -2.49
N ASN A 163 -15.36 -8.63 -2.90
CA ASN A 163 -14.56 -9.85 -2.84
C ASN A 163 -14.14 -10.12 -1.38
N PRO A 164 -14.51 -11.27 -0.79
CA PRO A 164 -14.23 -11.54 0.62
C PRO A 164 -12.74 -11.47 0.97
N THR A 165 -11.86 -11.90 0.06
CA THR A 165 -10.41 -11.86 0.28
C THR A 165 -9.90 -10.42 0.33
N VAL A 166 -10.30 -9.58 -0.64
CA VAL A 166 -9.92 -8.16 -0.68
C VAL A 166 -10.48 -7.42 0.53
N TYR A 167 -11.75 -7.64 0.87
CA TYR A 167 -12.37 -7.07 2.07
C TYR A 167 -11.58 -7.44 3.34
N SER A 168 -11.21 -8.71 3.48
CA SER A 168 -10.43 -9.17 4.64
C SER A 168 -9.07 -8.49 4.73
N MET A 169 -8.40 -8.28 3.60
CA MET A 169 -7.11 -7.59 3.55
C MET A 169 -7.25 -6.10 3.86
N GLU A 170 -8.25 -5.43 3.30
CA GLU A 170 -8.58 -4.03 3.59
C GLU A 170 -8.89 -3.86 5.07
N LYS A 171 -9.81 -4.68 5.60
CA LYS A 171 -10.18 -4.63 7.02
C LYS A 171 -9.00 -4.88 7.95
N ASN A 172 -8.19 -5.88 7.66
CA ASN A 172 -7.01 -6.19 8.47
C ASN A 172 -6.04 -4.99 8.51
N GLY A 173 -5.73 -4.38 7.35
CA GLY A 173 -4.92 -3.18 7.30
C GLY A 173 -5.49 -2.03 8.12
N MET A 174 -6.80 -1.80 7.99
CA MET A 174 -7.53 -0.78 8.75
C MET A 174 -7.51 -1.05 10.25
N ASP A 175 -7.68 -2.31 10.69
CA ASP A 175 -7.67 -2.67 12.11
C ASP A 175 -6.30 -2.39 12.76
N TYR A 176 -5.21 -2.64 12.05
CA TYR A 176 -3.85 -2.41 12.55
C TYR A 176 -3.38 -0.94 12.43
N ALA A 177 -4.02 -0.12 11.60
CA ALA A 177 -3.63 1.26 11.40
C ALA A 177 -3.90 2.13 12.63
N ASP A 178 -2.98 3.04 12.94
CA ASP A 178 -3.14 4.10 13.94
C ASP A 178 -3.93 5.27 13.36
N CYS A 179 -3.77 5.52 12.05
CA CYS A 179 -4.45 6.55 11.29
C CYS A 179 -4.94 6.01 9.95
N ILE A 180 -6.15 6.40 9.55
CA ILE A 180 -6.74 6.06 8.25
C ILE A 180 -7.10 7.34 7.52
N MET A 181 -6.42 7.61 6.42
CA MET A 181 -6.70 8.73 5.52
C MET A 181 -7.57 8.26 4.37
N CYS A 182 -8.69 8.93 4.14
CA CYS A 182 -9.62 8.65 3.05
C CYS A 182 -9.65 9.82 2.09
N VAL A 183 -9.65 9.57 0.78
CA VAL A 183 -9.62 10.63 -0.24
C VAL A 183 -10.88 11.51 -0.30
N SER A 184 -11.95 11.14 0.41
CA SER A 184 -13.20 11.90 0.46
C SER A 184 -14.01 11.57 1.70
N GLU A 185 -14.99 12.41 2.05
CA GLU A 185 -15.96 12.14 3.10
C GLU A 185 -16.84 10.92 2.77
N LEU A 186 -17.09 10.63 1.49
CA LEU A 186 -17.80 9.44 1.06
C LEU A 186 -16.99 8.18 1.42
N THR A 187 -15.72 8.14 1.04
CA THR A 187 -14.81 7.02 1.37
C THR A 187 -14.65 6.88 2.89
N ARG A 188 -14.54 8.01 3.62
CA ARG A 188 -14.49 8.02 5.07
C ARG A 188 -15.72 7.35 5.69
N ARG A 189 -16.90 7.70 5.22
CA ARG A 189 -18.16 7.11 5.68
C ARG A 189 -18.21 5.61 5.40
N THR A 190 -17.83 5.18 4.20
CA THR A 190 -17.73 3.75 3.84
C THR A 190 -16.80 2.99 4.79
N VAL A 191 -15.63 3.56 5.10
CA VAL A 191 -14.66 2.94 6.02
C VAL A 191 -15.23 2.80 7.43
N ILE A 192 -15.94 3.80 7.93
CA ILE A 192 -16.57 3.73 9.26
C ILE A 192 -17.71 2.72 9.27
N GLU A 193 -18.61 2.78 8.30
CA GLU A 193 -19.85 2.00 8.30
C GLU A 193 -19.64 0.55 7.86
N GLN A 194 -18.87 0.31 6.79
CA GLN A 194 -18.73 -1.02 6.19
C GLN A 194 -17.55 -1.82 6.76
N TYR A 195 -16.48 -1.14 7.19
CA TYR A 195 -15.31 -1.79 7.81
C TYR A 195 -15.32 -1.66 9.33
N HIS A 196 -16.35 -1.00 9.91
CA HIS A 196 -16.54 -0.81 11.35
C HIS A 196 -15.34 -0.18 12.06
N GLN A 197 -14.73 0.81 11.41
CA GLN A 197 -13.57 1.48 11.97
C GLN A 197 -13.95 2.60 12.94
N ASN A 198 -13.11 2.79 13.96
CA ASN A 198 -13.30 3.85 14.95
C ASN A 198 -13.20 5.23 14.26
N PRO A 199 -14.26 6.07 14.28
CA PRO A 199 -14.26 7.39 13.64
C PRO A 199 -13.14 8.32 14.08
N LYS A 200 -12.58 8.11 15.28
CA LYS A 200 -11.50 8.95 15.84
C LYS A 200 -10.16 8.79 15.12
N LYS A 201 -9.96 7.66 14.42
CA LYS A 201 -8.73 7.43 13.64
C LYS A 201 -8.93 7.54 12.13
N VAL A 202 -10.15 7.92 11.66
CA VAL A 202 -10.49 8.00 10.23
C VAL A 202 -10.70 9.45 9.82
N PHE A 203 -9.90 9.94 8.87
CA PHE A 203 -9.89 11.33 8.42
C PHE A 203 -10.13 11.40 6.92
N ALA A 204 -10.90 12.40 6.47
CA ALA A 204 -10.98 12.74 5.05
C ALA A 204 -9.84 13.69 4.68
N MET A 205 -9.07 13.31 3.67
CA MET A 205 -7.96 14.09 3.15
C MET A 205 -7.99 14.02 1.63
N HIS A 206 -8.43 15.10 0.99
CA HIS A 206 -8.58 15.14 -0.46
C HIS A 206 -7.22 15.03 -1.18
N ASN A 207 -7.26 14.45 -2.37
CA ASN A 207 -6.09 14.39 -3.22
C ASN A 207 -5.61 15.78 -3.62
N ALA A 208 -4.29 15.97 -3.63
CA ALA A 208 -3.67 17.19 -4.10
C ALA A 208 -3.74 17.29 -5.64
N VAL A 209 -3.77 18.51 -6.13
CA VAL A 209 -3.67 18.82 -7.54
C VAL A 209 -2.57 19.87 -7.74
N TYR A 210 -1.88 19.83 -8.87
CA TYR A 210 -1.03 20.93 -9.25
C TYR A 210 -1.89 22.15 -9.62
N PRO A 211 -1.51 23.36 -9.19
CA PRO A 211 -2.08 24.56 -9.75
C PRO A 211 -1.93 24.55 -11.28
N LEU A 212 -2.98 24.93 -11.98
CA LEU A 212 -2.88 25.15 -13.43
C LEU A 212 -1.78 26.17 -13.69
N SER A 213 -0.90 25.91 -14.67
CA SER A 213 0.03 26.93 -15.14
C SER A 213 -0.74 28.14 -15.68
N GLN A 214 -0.12 29.33 -15.67
CA GLN A 214 -0.75 30.56 -16.17
C GLN A 214 -1.28 30.35 -17.59
N GLU A 215 -0.53 29.64 -18.42
CA GLU A 215 -0.89 29.28 -19.79
C GLU A 215 -2.27 28.58 -19.92
N TYR A 216 -2.63 27.73 -18.97
CA TYR A 216 -3.95 27.05 -18.95
C TYR A 216 -5.05 27.90 -18.32
N GLN A 217 -4.70 28.90 -17.49
CA GLN A 217 -5.68 29.81 -16.89
C GLN A 217 -6.20 30.82 -17.92
N ASP A 218 -5.39 31.14 -18.90
CA ASP A 218 -5.69 32.16 -19.93
C ASP A 218 -6.42 31.56 -21.17
N ILE A 219 -6.69 30.25 -21.18
CA ILE A 219 -7.47 29.64 -22.27
C ILE A 219 -8.92 30.12 -22.19
N PRO A 220 -9.42 30.81 -23.24
CA PRO A 220 -10.82 31.23 -23.28
C PRO A 220 -11.76 30.04 -23.13
N ARG A 221 -12.71 30.13 -22.22
CA ARG A 221 -13.75 29.11 -22.11
C ARG A 221 -14.68 29.23 -23.30
N PRO A 222 -14.92 28.12 -24.06
CA PRO A 222 -15.92 28.13 -25.12
C PRO A 222 -17.29 28.53 -24.56
N ASP A 223 -18.04 29.32 -25.30
CA ASP A 223 -19.44 29.65 -24.95
C ASP A 223 -20.33 28.42 -25.24
N HIS A 224 -20.63 27.66 -24.22
CA HIS A 224 -21.52 26.50 -24.29
C HIS A 224 -22.90 26.79 -23.69
N SER A 225 -23.32 28.03 -23.67
CA SER A 225 -24.58 28.46 -23.05
C SER A 225 -25.83 27.74 -23.57
N LYS A 226 -25.75 27.14 -24.75
CA LYS A 226 -26.85 26.39 -25.40
C LYS A 226 -26.70 24.89 -25.41
N GLU A 227 -25.57 24.37 -24.90
CA GLU A 227 -25.24 22.94 -24.95
C GLU A 227 -25.22 22.31 -23.56
N LYS A 228 -25.75 21.10 -23.45
CA LYS A 228 -25.55 20.28 -22.24
C LYS A 228 -24.27 19.48 -22.42
N ILE A 229 -23.22 19.89 -21.70
CA ILE A 229 -21.92 19.21 -21.76
C ILE A 229 -21.82 18.23 -20.61
N VAL A 230 -21.54 16.97 -20.94
CA VAL A 230 -21.15 15.94 -19.97
C VAL A 230 -19.69 15.61 -20.20
N THR A 231 -18.83 16.01 -19.25
CA THR A 231 -17.39 15.71 -19.31
C THR A 231 -17.12 14.43 -18.55
N PHE A 232 -16.55 13.46 -19.22
CA PHE A 232 -16.08 12.22 -18.63
C PHE A 232 -14.55 12.23 -18.56
N LEU A 233 -14.02 12.23 -17.33
CA LEU A 233 -12.58 12.16 -17.06
C LEU A 233 -12.27 10.73 -16.60
N GLY A 234 -11.67 9.93 -17.47
CA GLY A 234 -11.30 8.53 -17.24
C GLY A 234 -9.78 8.30 -17.12
#